data_9caf479e0df3cd6fd8e0bdd91f0fe08c
#
_entry.id   9caf479e0df3cd6fd8e0bdd91f0fe08c
#
_cell.length_a   1.000
_cell.length_b   1.000
_cell.length_c   1.000
_cell.angle_alpha   90.00
_cell.angle_beta   90.00
_cell.angle_gamma   90.00
#
_symmetry.space_group_name_H-M   'P 1'
#
loop_
_entity.id
_entity.type
_entity.pdbx_description
1 polymer ?
#
loop_
_entity_poly.entity_id
_entity_poly.type
_entity_poly.pdbx_seq_one_letter_code
_entity_poly.pdbx_strand_id
1 'polypeptide(L)'
;MGKMVQNGINAHVSFRIDWQLMTSKYSQMDSAFSVGTLHAEDKSFEVISAEWVNEISGYAYIFKHVPTGARLMWFACDDDNRSFAIAFKTPPVDHTGVFHILEHSVLCGSDAYPVKEPFVNLLKTSMQTFLNAMTYPDKTVYPVASTNVADLENLMSVYLDAVLHPAIYKRKRIFEQEGWHLEADEQGNLSYNGVVFNEMKGALSDPDRVLYDSVSEALFPDTAYGKESGGKPRAIPELTYENFLDTHARHYDLSNSYTFLYGDLDCERELSFIAQRFAAAEKRDAGAPNPLNLQAPVLPEP
;
A
#
# COMPACT_ATOMS: atom_id res chain seq x y z
N MET A 1 59.49 -21.27 -19.75
CA MET A 1 58.78 -20.50 -20.80
C MET A 1 57.55 -21.29 -21.21
N GLY A 2 56.44 -21.08 -20.59
CA GLY A 2 55.18 -21.77 -20.83
C GLY A 2 54.10 -20.76 -21.16
N LYS A 3 53.53 -20.84 -22.34
CA LYS A 3 52.38 -20.05 -22.77
C LYS A 3 51.10 -20.64 -22.15
N MET A 4 50.44 -19.88 -21.31
CA MET A 4 49.05 -20.14 -20.91
C MET A 4 48.11 -19.84 -22.09
N VAL A 5 47.34 -20.85 -22.49
CA VAL A 5 46.24 -20.72 -23.45
C VAL A 5 45.00 -20.38 -22.63
N GLN A 6 44.45 -19.20 -22.86
CA GLN A 6 43.18 -18.79 -22.34
C GLN A 6 42.08 -19.39 -23.24
N ASN A 7 41.36 -20.40 -22.72
CA ASN A 7 40.12 -20.88 -23.33
C ASN A 7 38.96 -20.08 -22.75
N GLY A 8 38.51 -19.06 -23.48
CA GLY A 8 37.24 -18.38 -23.23
C GLY A 8 36.10 -19.24 -23.74
N ILE A 9 35.29 -19.76 -22.83
CA ILE A 9 34.01 -20.39 -23.19
C ILE A 9 32.96 -19.25 -23.23
N ASN A 10 32.72 -18.73 -24.42
CA ASN A 10 31.53 -17.90 -24.70
C ASN A 10 30.33 -18.82 -24.94
N ALA A 11 29.63 -19.19 -23.89
CA ALA A 11 28.31 -19.79 -24.00
C ALA A 11 27.28 -18.66 -24.14
N HIS A 12 27.04 -18.20 -25.36
CA HIS A 12 25.83 -17.48 -25.71
C HIS A 12 24.67 -18.46 -25.64
N VAL A 13 24.01 -18.54 -24.49
CA VAL A 13 22.69 -19.17 -24.37
C VAL A 13 21.69 -18.17 -24.98
N SER A 14 21.42 -18.33 -26.29
CA SER A 14 20.34 -17.64 -26.96
C SER A 14 19.03 -18.31 -26.54
N PHE A 15 18.33 -17.75 -25.56
CA PHE A 15 16.93 -18.07 -25.34
C PHE A 15 16.15 -17.50 -26.51
N ARG A 16 15.87 -18.31 -27.54
CA ARG A 16 14.78 -18.05 -28.47
C ARG A 16 13.49 -18.30 -27.69
N ILE A 17 12.89 -17.20 -27.22
CA ILE A 17 11.50 -17.21 -26.79
C ILE A 17 10.69 -17.42 -28.06
N ASP A 18 10.05 -18.58 -28.17
CA ASP A 18 9.16 -18.88 -29.28
C ASP A 18 7.83 -18.16 -29.04
N TRP A 19 7.76 -16.93 -29.52
CA TRP A 19 6.59 -16.04 -29.37
C TRP A 19 5.31 -16.62 -30.01
N GLN A 20 5.40 -17.67 -30.83
CA GLN A 20 4.23 -18.33 -31.41
C GLN A 20 3.54 -19.32 -30.45
N LEU A 21 4.22 -19.78 -29.39
CA LEU A 21 3.62 -20.65 -28.36
C LEU A 21 3.01 -19.90 -27.18
N MET A 22 3.27 -18.61 -27.05
CA MET A 22 2.61 -17.70 -26.12
C MET A 22 1.44 -16.97 -26.79
N THR A 23 0.51 -17.69 -27.39
CA THR A 23 -0.84 -17.15 -27.49
C THR A 23 -1.42 -17.23 -26.08
N SER A 24 -1.16 -16.18 -25.31
CA SER A 24 -1.66 -16.00 -23.97
C SER A 24 -3.16 -16.32 -23.93
N LYS A 25 -3.64 -17.02 -22.94
CA LYS A 25 -5.06 -17.16 -22.56
C LYS A 25 -5.80 -15.82 -22.73
N TYR A 26 -5.11 -14.71 -22.53
CA TYR A 26 -5.61 -13.33 -22.67
C TYR A 26 -5.66 -12.81 -24.10
N SER A 27 -4.86 -13.32 -25.06
CA SER A 27 -4.95 -12.91 -26.46
C SER A 27 -6.21 -13.44 -27.16
N GLN A 28 -6.87 -14.45 -26.59
CA GLN A 28 -8.17 -14.97 -27.06
C GLN A 28 -9.36 -14.25 -26.38
N MET A 29 -9.13 -13.40 -25.37
CA MET A 29 -10.17 -12.64 -24.69
C MET A 29 -10.65 -11.41 -25.47
N ASP A 30 -9.99 -11.06 -26.59
CA ASP A 30 -10.40 -9.96 -27.49
C ASP A 30 -11.86 -10.05 -27.99
N SER A 31 -12.43 -11.23 -28.01
CA SER A 31 -13.84 -11.43 -28.38
C SER A 31 -14.81 -11.46 -27.19
N ALA A 32 -14.31 -11.63 -25.95
CA ALA A 32 -15.12 -11.74 -24.75
C ALA A 32 -15.16 -10.44 -23.92
N PHE A 33 -14.14 -9.58 -24.07
CA PHE A 33 -14.04 -8.31 -23.35
C PHE A 33 -14.13 -7.11 -24.32
N SER A 34 -15.30 -6.89 -24.91
CA SER A 34 -15.58 -5.54 -25.41
C SER A 34 -15.80 -4.63 -24.19
N VAL A 35 -15.21 -3.43 -24.23
CA VAL A 35 -15.53 -2.35 -23.27
C VAL A 35 -17.05 -2.28 -23.17
N GLY A 36 -17.63 -2.65 -22.03
CA GLY A 36 -19.07 -2.71 -21.78
C GLY A 36 -19.70 -4.09 -21.62
N THR A 37 -18.94 -5.21 -21.77
CA THR A 37 -19.47 -6.58 -21.61
C THR A 37 -18.82 -7.42 -20.52
N LEU A 38 -18.00 -6.83 -19.62
CA LEU A 38 -17.80 -7.41 -18.30
C LEU A 38 -19.12 -7.23 -17.54
N HIS A 39 -20.05 -8.12 -17.80
CA HIS A 39 -21.19 -8.34 -16.91
C HIS A 39 -20.63 -9.14 -15.72
N ALA A 40 -19.94 -8.46 -14.80
CA ALA A 40 -19.97 -8.95 -13.45
C ALA A 40 -21.46 -9.08 -13.11
N GLU A 41 -21.93 -10.23 -12.68
CA GLU A 41 -23.29 -10.37 -12.13
C GLU A 41 -23.49 -9.32 -11.04
N ASP A 42 -22.41 -8.91 -10.40
CA ASP A 42 -22.32 -7.75 -9.53
C ASP A 42 -22.10 -6.46 -10.34
N LYS A 43 -23.19 -5.71 -10.56
CA LYS A 43 -23.18 -4.39 -11.21
C LYS A 43 -22.46 -3.28 -10.40
N SER A 44 -21.71 -3.63 -9.36
CA SER A 44 -21.05 -2.66 -8.50
C SER A 44 -19.79 -2.06 -9.14
N PHE A 45 -19.18 -2.73 -10.11
CA PHE A 45 -18.04 -2.22 -10.84
C PHE A 45 -18.38 -1.84 -12.29
N GLU A 46 -17.89 -0.67 -12.72
CA GLU A 46 -17.92 -0.18 -14.10
C GLU A 46 -16.52 -0.26 -14.69
N VAL A 47 -16.38 -0.80 -15.90
CA VAL A 47 -15.13 -0.78 -16.67
C VAL A 47 -14.94 0.60 -17.27
N ILE A 48 -13.87 1.28 -16.92
CA ILE A 48 -13.51 2.61 -17.42
C ILE A 48 -12.63 2.50 -18.67
N SER A 49 -11.62 1.62 -18.66
CA SER A 49 -10.74 1.37 -19.80
C SER A 49 -10.20 -0.05 -19.79
N ALA A 50 -9.80 -0.52 -20.97
CA ALA A 50 -9.08 -1.76 -21.18
C ALA A 50 -8.03 -1.51 -22.28
N GLU A 51 -6.76 -1.72 -21.94
CA GLU A 51 -5.63 -1.47 -22.85
C GLU A 51 -4.67 -2.66 -22.84
N TRP A 52 -4.20 -3.05 -24.03
CA TRP A 52 -3.17 -4.07 -24.14
C TRP A 52 -1.80 -3.51 -23.75
N VAL A 53 -1.08 -4.23 -22.87
CA VAL A 53 0.25 -3.88 -22.38
C VAL A 53 1.25 -4.93 -22.82
N ASN A 54 2.13 -4.57 -23.75
CA ASN A 54 3.08 -5.50 -24.37
C ASN A 54 4.09 -6.08 -23.34
N GLU A 55 4.50 -5.28 -22.38
CA GLU A 55 5.50 -5.64 -21.36
C GLU A 55 5.07 -6.82 -20.49
N ILE A 56 3.78 -6.96 -20.28
CA ILE A 56 3.20 -8.07 -19.49
C ILE A 56 2.48 -9.08 -20.35
N SER A 57 2.44 -8.88 -21.69
CA SER A 57 1.64 -9.69 -22.63
C SER A 57 0.20 -9.92 -22.13
N GLY A 58 -0.44 -8.85 -21.68
CA GLY A 58 -1.75 -8.89 -21.02
C GLY A 58 -2.49 -7.56 -21.13
N TYR A 59 -3.62 -7.47 -20.49
CA TYR A 59 -4.46 -6.27 -20.45
C TYR A 59 -4.35 -5.52 -19.15
N ALA A 60 -4.34 -4.18 -19.23
CA ALA A 60 -4.59 -3.29 -18.11
C ALA A 60 -6.07 -2.87 -18.11
N TYR A 61 -6.83 -3.29 -17.13
CA TYR A 61 -8.21 -2.87 -16.92
C TYR A 61 -8.27 -1.82 -15.82
N ILE A 62 -9.07 -0.77 -16.02
CA ILE A 62 -9.40 0.19 -14.97
C ILE A 62 -10.90 0.09 -14.69
N PHE A 63 -11.22 -0.13 -13.42
CA PHE A 63 -12.58 -0.21 -12.91
C PHE A 63 -12.86 0.91 -11.94
N LYS A 64 -14.13 1.28 -11.83
CA LYS A 64 -14.66 2.13 -10.77
C LYS A 64 -15.75 1.40 -10.01
N HIS A 65 -15.63 1.32 -8.70
CA HIS A 65 -16.70 0.84 -7.85
C HIS A 65 -17.77 1.92 -7.72
N VAL A 66 -18.93 1.68 -8.33
CA VAL A 66 -19.99 2.71 -8.50
C VAL A 66 -20.49 3.25 -7.16
N PRO A 67 -20.75 2.40 -6.11
CA PRO A 67 -21.31 2.89 -4.84
C PRO A 67 -20.34 3.79 -4.04
N THR A 68 -19.02 3.55 -4.14
CA THR A 68 -18.03 4.26 -3.31
C THR A 68 -17.13 5.21 -4.09
N GLY A 69 -17.05 5.04 -5.41
CA GLY A 69 -16.10 5.76 -6.26
C GLY A 69 -14.66 5.23 -6.19
N ALA A 70 -14.39 4.16 -5.44
CA ALA A 70 -13.08 3.50 -5.39
C ALA A 70 -12.62 3.10 -6.80
N ARG A 71 -11.31 3.22 -7.06
CA ARG A 71 -10.69 2.81 -8.31
C ARG A 71 -9.96 1.50 -8.15
N LEU A 72 -10.05 0.64 -9.15
CA LEU A 72 -9.32 -0.61 -9.20
C LEU A 72 -8.62 -0.73 -10.55
N MET A 73 -7.33 -1.08 -10.54
CA MET A 73 -6.56 -1.44 -11.72
C MET A 73 -6.20 -2.92 -11.64
N TRP A 74 -6.40 -3.64 -12.72
CA TRP A 74 -5.96 -5.03 -12.84
C TRP A 74 -5.09 -5.21 -14.06
N PHE A 75 -3.85 -5.67 -13.86
CA PHE A 75 -2.98 -6.18 -14.90
C PHE A 75 -3.24 -7.68 -15.08
N ALA A 76 -4.10 -8.00 -16.04
CA ALA A 76 -4.48 -9.37 -16.39
C ALA A 76 -3.42 -9.99 -17.29
N CYS A 77 -2.62 -10.91 -16.77
CA CYS A 77 -1.55 -11.57 -17.49
C CYS A 77 -1.40 -13.03 -17.01
N ASP A 78 -0.66 -13.83 -17.77
CA ASP A 78 -0.42 -15.26 -17.48
C ASP A 78 0.77 -15.39 -16.50
N ASP A 79 0.53 -14.93 -15.27
CA ASP A 79 1.50 -15.03 -14.16
C ASP A 79 0.77 -15.59 -12.93
N ASP A 80 1.27 -16.69 -12.39
CA ASP A 80 0.70 -17.35 -11.21
C ASP A 80 1.17 -16.74 -9.88
N ASN A 81 2.16 -15.83 -9.88
CA ASN A 81 2.49 -15.03 -8.71
C ASN A 81 1.55 -13.80 -8.61
N ARG A 82 0.34 -14.05 -8.20
CA ARG A 82 -0.75 -13.08 -8.15
C ARG A 82 -0.55 -12.08 -7.04
N SER A 83 -0.89 -10.81 -7.32
CA SER A 83 -0.73 -9.75 -6.34
C SER A 83 -2.02 -8.94 -6.16
N PHE A 84 -2.21 -8.48 -4.94
CA PHE A 84 -3.21 -7.51 -4.55
C PHE A 84 -2.55 -6.37 -3.78
N ALA A 85 -3.05 -5.16 -3.97
CA ALA A 85 -2.73 -4.05 -3.08
C ALA A 85 -3.96 -3.14 -2.92
N ILE A 86 -4.11 -2.58 -1.71
CA ILE A 86 -4.96 -1.41 -1.52
C ILE A 86 -4.10 -0.24 -1.06
N ALA A 87 -4.33 0.93 -1.64
CA ALA A 87 -3.60 2.15 -1.34
C ALA A 87 -4.57 3.30 -1.09
N PHE A 88 -4.15 4.22 -0.24
CA PHE A 88 -4.86 5.47 0.03
C PHE A 88 -3.94 6.66 -0.24
N LYS A 89 -4.50 7.78 -0.73
CA LYS A 89 -3.75 9.04 -0.76
C LYS A 89 -3.62 9.57 0.66
N THR A 90 -2.39 9.72 1.12
CA THR A 90 -2.06 10.08 2.50
C THR A 90 -0.99 11.18 2.54
N PRO A 91 -1.24 12.35 1.91
CA PRO A 91 -0.27 13.45 1.94
C PRO A 91 -0.20 14.07 3.35
N PRO A 92 0.96 14.01 4.03
CA PRO A 92 1.15 14.62 5.35
C PRO A 92 1.12 16.15 5.26
N VAL A 93 0.60 16.78 6.31
CA VAL A 93 0.59 18.25 6.46
C VAL A 93 1.64 18.73 7.47
N ASP A 94 2.20 17.81 8.25
CA ASP A 94 3.20 18.06 9.28
C ASP A 94 4.24 16.93 9.34
N HIS A 95 5.07 16.92 10.37
CA HIS A 95 6.13 15.94 10.57
C HIS A 95 5.82 14.92 11.68
N THR A 96 4.54 14.78 12.08
CA THR A 96 4.15 13.86 13.17
C THR A 96 4.22 12.40 12.75
N GLY A 97 4.33 12.09 11.46
CA GLY A 97 4.36 10.72 10.95
C GLY A 97 3.03 9.97 11.13
N VAL A 98 1.92 10.69 11.19
CA VAL A 98 0.61 10.11 11.47
C VAL A 98 0.25 8.96 10.52
N PHE A 99 0.62 9.05 9.25
CA PHE A 99 0.33 8.00 8.27
C PHE A 99 1.21 6.77 8.45
N HIS A 100 2.46 6.92 8.88
CA HIS A 100 3.35 5.82 9.23
C HIS A 100 2.85 5.11 10.50
N ILE A 101 2.44 5.87 11.51
CA ILE A 101 1.84 5.30 12.72
C ILE A 101 0.52 4.59 12.40
N LEU A 102 -0.29 5.14 11.47
CA LEU A 102 -1.51 4.47 10.99
C LEU A 102 -1.19 3.18 10.24
N GLU A 103 -0.15 3.18 9.37
CA GLU A 103 0.28 1.99 8.64
C GLU A 103 0.53 0.81 9.58
N HIS A 104 1.34 1.01 10.63
CA HIS A 104 1.60 0.01 11.65
C HIS A 104 0.32 -0.38 12.41
N SER A 105 -0.42 0.63 12.86
CA SER A 105 -1.54 0.48 13.79
C SER A 105 -2.73 -0.29 13.22
N VAL A 106 -3.08 -0.10 11.95
CA VAL A 106 -4.22 -0.81 11.33
C VAL A 106 -3.96 -2.31 11.25
N LEU A 107 -2.69 -2.74 11.18
CA LEU A 107 -2.29 -4.14 11.13
C LEU A 107 -2.22 -4.81 12.51
N CYS A 108 -2.49 -4.07 13.60
CA CYS A 108 -2.48 -4.60 14.97
C CYS A 108 -3.79 -5.24 15.42
N GLY A 109 -4.70 -5.54 14.49
CA GLY A 109 -5.98 -6.19 14.70
C GLY A 109 -7.15 -5.40 14.11
N SER A 110 -8.22 -6.11 13.81
CA SER A 110 -9.41 -5.58 13.17
C SER A 110 -10.67 -6.26 13.70
N ASP A 111 -11.83 -5.89 13.21
CA ASP A 111 -13.10 -6.40 13.72
C ASP A 111 -13.29 -7.88 13.43
N ALA A 112 -13.00 -8.34 12.22
CA ALA A 112 -13.07 -9.76 11.87
C ALA A 112 -11.85 -10.55 12.37
N TYR A 113 -10.72 -9.89 12.59
CA TYR A 113 -9.47 -10.49 13.07
C TYR A 113 -8.99 -9.83 14.37
N PRO A 114 -9.69 -10.03 15.52
CA PRO A 114 -9.42 -9.35 16.78
C PRO A 114 -8.20 -9.88 17.53
N VAL A 115 -7.37 -10.67 16.88
CA VAL A 115 -6.14 -11.24 17.45
C VAL A 115 -5.03 -10.18 17.58
N LYS A 116 -4.06 -10.45 18.45
CA LYS A 116 -2.86 -9.62 18.54
C LYS A 116 -1.97 -9.88 17.34
N GLU A 117 -1.61 -8.83 16.60
CA GLU A 117 -0.66 -8.87 15.49
C GLU A 117 -1.03 -9.91 14.41
N PRO A 118 -2.19 -9.80 13.74
CA PRO A 118 -2.57 -10.72 12.66
C PRO A 118 -1.54 -10.73 11.52
N PHE A 119 -0.88 -9.61 11.23
CA PHE A 119 0.21 -9.48 10.27
C PHE A 119 1.37 -10.44 10.56
N VAL A 120 1.85 -10.48 11.81
CA VAL A 120 2.95 -11.38 12.21
C VAL A 120 2.54 -12.85 12.10
N ASN A 121 1.27 -13.15 12.34
CA ASN A 121 0.75 -14.51 12.15
C ASN A 121 0.74 -14.89 10.66
N LEU A 122 0.33 -14.00 9.77
CA LEU A 122 0.36 -14.25 8.32
C LEU A 122 1.77 -14.49 7.82
N LEU A 123 2.77 -13.74 8.27
CA LEU A 123 4.18 -13.97 7.94
C LEU A 123 4.65 -15.41 8.23
N LYS A 124 4.05 -16.06 9.24
CA LYS A 124 4.46 -17.41 9.69
C LYS A 124 3.62 -18.52 9.09
N THR A 125 2.39 -18.24 8.66
CA THR A 125 1.40 -19.29 8.36
C THR A 125 0.88 -19.25 6.93
N SER A 126 0.97 -18.11 6.21
CA SER A 126 0.53 -18.01 4.83
C SER A 126 1.61 -18.52 3.84
N MET A 127 1.19 -18.78 2.62
CA MET A 127 2.05 -19.14 1.49
C MET A 127 2.47 -17.91 0.67
N GLN A 128 2.43 -16.75 1.29
CA GLN A 128 2.72 -15.48 0.65
C GLN A 128 4.13 -15.47 0.01
N THR A 129 4.22 -14.89 -1.17
CA THR A 129 5.50 -14.57 -1.82
C THR A 129 5.95 -13.15 -1.53
N PHE A 130 5.00 -12.27 -1.17
CA PHE A 130 5.25 -10.92 -0.70
C PHE A 130 4.15 -10.48 0.27
N LEU A 131 4.54 -9.84 1.36
CA LEU A 131 3.63 -9.29 2.37
C LEU A 131 4.32 -8.10 3.03
N ASN A 132 3.73 -6.91 2.89
CA ASN A 132 4.29 -5.69 3.44
C ASN A 132 3.20 -4.61 3.66
N ALA A 133 3.61 -3.49 4.26
CA ALA A 133 2.93 -2.21 4.24
C ALA A 133 3.98 -1.11 4.06
N MET A 134 3.64 -0.02 3.41
CA MET A 134 4.61 1.01 3.05
C MET A 134 3.97 2.39 3.03
N THR A 135 4.56 3.33 3.78
CA THR A 135 4.19 4.75 3.74
C THR A 135 5.18 5.54 2.90
N TYR A 136 4.64 6.20 1.88
CA TYR A 136 5.34 7.11 0.98
C TYR A 136 4.97 8.57 1.27
N PRO A 137 5.64 9.54 0.66
CA PRO A 137 5.31 10.97 0.89
C PRO A 137 3.88 11.37 0.54
N ASP A 138 3.16 10.61 -0.29
CA ASP A 138 1.82 10.97 -0.79
C ASP A 138 0.78 9.86 -0.70
N LYS A 139 1.19 8.65 -0.31
CA LYS A 139 0.32 7.47 -0.23
C LYS A 139 0.81 6.45 0.79
N THR A 140 -0.12 5.62 1.27
CA THR A 140 0.19 4.41 2.04
C THR A 140 -0.37 3.22 1.30
N VAL A 141 0.43 2.16 1.14
CA VAL A 141 0.13 0.99 0.31
C VAL A 141 0.24 -0.29 1.14
N TYR A 142 -0.71 -1.18 0.96
CA TYR A 142 -0.82 -2.47 1.65
C TYR A 142 -0.79 -3.61 0.62
N PRO A 143 0.38 -4.06 0.17
CA PRO A 143 0.53 -5.07 -0.86
C PRO A 143 0.70 -6.47 -0.29
N VAL A 144 0.11 -7.45 -1.00
CA VAL A 144 0.31 -8.88 -0.75
C VAL A 144 0.42 -9.63 -2.07
N ALA A 145 1.14 -10.75 -2.07
CA ALA A 145 1.21 -11.64 -3.22
C ALA A 145 1.28 -13.12 -2.78
N SER A 146 0.69 -14.00 -3.58
CA SER A 146 0.74 -15.45 -3.39
C SER A 146 0.55 -16.19 -4.71
N THR A 147 1.22 -17.32 -4.86
CA THR A 147 0.97 -18.24 -5.99
C THR A 147 -0.28 -19.10 -5.78
N ASN A 148 -0.83 -19.13 -4.56
CA ASN A 148 -2.04 -19.85 -4.22
C ASN A 148 -3.24 -18.88 -4.14
N VAL A 149 -4.26 -19.08 -4.96
CA VAL A 149 -5.44 -18.20 -5.03
C VAL A 149 -6.20 -18.14 -3.70
N ALA A 150 -6.39 -19.28 -3.02
CA ALA A 150 -7.12 -19.30 -1.75
C ALA A 150 -6.33 -18.58 -0.63
N ASP A 151 -4.99 -18.67 -0.65
CA ASP A 151 -4.14 -17.93 0.27
C ASP A 151 -4.17 -16.44 -0.05
N LEU A 152 -4.13 -16.05 -1.32
CA LEU A 152 -4.26 -14.65 -1.74
C LEU A 152 -5.59 -14.04 -1.25
N GLU A 153 -6.72 -14.72 -1.45
CA GLU A 153 -8.03 -14.24 -0.97
C GLU A 153 -8.06 -14.11 0.57
N ASN A 154 -7.42 -15.03 1.29
CA ASN A 154 -7.28 -14.92 2.73
C ASN A 154 -6.46 -13.70 3.13
N LEU A 155 -5.31 -13.46 2.48
CA LEU A 155 -4.48 -12.27 2.67
C LEU A 155 -5.26 -10.98 2.37
N MET A 156 -5.96 -10.94 1.23
CA MET A 156 -6.86 -9.83 0.85
C MET A 156 -7.92 -9.56 1.92
N SER A 157 -8.54 -10.63 2.46
CA SER A 157 -9.55 -10.52 3.49
C SER A 157 -9.03 -9.86 4.76
N VAL A 158 -7.85 -10.30 5.22
CA VAL A 158 -7.21 -9.74 6.42
C VAL A 158 -6.82 -8.28 6.20
N TYR A 159 -6.22 -7.95 5.05
CA TYR A 159 -5.76 -6.60 4.75
C TYR A 159 -6.91 -5.61 4.55
N LEU A 160 -7.95 -6.01 3.83
CA LEU A 160 -9.14 -5.18 3.65
C LEU A 160 -9.84 -4.89 4.99
N ASP A 161 -10.00 -5.90 5.85
CA ASP A 161 -10.60 -5.69 7.17
C ASP A 161 -9.70 -4.83 8.06
N ALA A 162 -8.39 -5.03 8.00
CA ALA A 162 -7.43 -4.23 8.76
C ALA A 162 -7.50 -2.73 8.41
N VAL A 163 -7.56 -2.36 7.14
CA VAL A 163 -7.59 -0.94 6.74
C VAL A 163 -8.97 -0.30 6.85
N LEU A 164 -10.07 -1.08 6.70
CA LEU A 164 -11.44 -0.58 6.71
C LEU A 164 -12.08 -0.61 8.11
N HIS A 165 -11.74 -1.62 8.93
CA HIS A 165 -12.32 -1.87 10.25
C HIS A 165 -11.26 -2.09 11.34
N PRO A 166 -10.20 -1.21 11.44
CA PRO A 166 -9.11 -1.44 12.37
C PRO A 166 -9.56 -1.31 13.83
N ALA A 167 -8.92 -2.08 14.70
CA ALA A 167 -9.18 -2.06 16.13
C ALA A 167 -8.75 -0.75 16.83
N ILE A 168 -8.13 0.18 16.12
CA ILE A 168 -7.61 1.45 16.66
C ILE A 168 -8.70 2.29 17.37
N TYR A 169 -9.94 2.23 16.91
CA TYR A 169 -11.08 2.95 17.50
C TYR A 169 -11.52 2.38 18.85
N LYS A 170 -11.19 1.12 19.12
CA LYS A 170 -11.59 0.38 20.33
C LYS A 170 -10.43 0.20 21.30
N ARG A 171 -9.18 0.36 20.84
CA ARG A 171 -7.96 0.03 21.59
C ARG A 171 -6.91 1.14 21.46
N LYS A 172 -7.01 2.18 22.29
CA LYS A 172 -6.02 3.28 22.32
C LYS A 172 -4.58 2.78 22.50
N ARG A 173 -4.39 1.65 23.18
CA ARG A 173 -3.07 1.04 23.38
C ARG A 173 -2.31 0.74 22.10
N ILE A 174 -3.01 0.50 20.97
CA ILE A 174 -2.35 0.31 19.66
C ILE A 174 -1.61 1.58 19.28
N PHE A 175 -2.26 2.74 19.36
CA PHE A 175 -1.62 4.03 19.12
C PHE A 175 -0.44 4.28 20.05
N GLU A 176 -0.59 3.99 21.35
CA GLU A 176 0.47 4.16 22.34
C GLU A 176 1.67 3.23 22.07
N GLN A 177 1.43 2.00 21.62
CA GLN A 177 2.47 1.03 21.29
C GLN A 177 3.18 1.39 19.98
N GLU A 178 2.41 1.62 18.91
CA GLU A 178 2.99 1.84 17.57
C GLU A 178 3.50 3.26 17.38
N GLY A 179 2.80 4.27 17.90
CA GLY A 179 3.19 5.67 17.77
C GLY A 179 4.18 6.08 18.84
N TRP A 180 3.66 6.52 19.99
CA TRP A 180 4.48 6.97 21.11
C TRP A 180 3.73 6.95 22.46
N HIS A 181 4.50 6.80 23.52
CA HIS A 181 4.05 6.94 24.92
C HIS A 181 5.23 7.36 25.80
N LEU A 182 4.92 7.78 27.03
CA LEU A 182 5.94 8.02 28.04
C LEU A 182 6.20 6.74 28.84
N GLU A 183 7.45 6.38 28.99
CA GLU A 183 7.92 5.26 29.81
C GLU A 183 8.81 5.79 30.94
N ALA A 184 8.63 5.27 32.15
CA ALA A 184 9.45 5.61 33.30
C ALA A 184 10.52 4.53 33.50
N ASP A 185 11.78 4.94 33.74
CA ASP A 185 12.85 4.04 34.17
C ASP A 185 12.72 3.70 35.66
N GLU A 186 13.59 2.82 36.17
CA GLU A 186 13.62 2.42 37.59
C GLU A 186 13.84 3.60 38.53
N GLN A 187 14.41 4.69 38.06
CA GLN A 187 14.68 5.92 38.82
C GLN A 187 13.53 6.94 38.71
N GLY A 188 12.51 6.65 37.87
CA GLY A 188 11.37 7.53 37.66
C GLY A 188 11.60 8.60 36.62
N ASN A 189 12.69 8.56 35.82
CA ASN A 189 12.90 9.46 34.70
C ASN A 189 12.01 9.06 33.54
N LEU A 190 11.37 10.04 32.90
CA LEU A 190 10.48 9.82 31.78
C LEU A 190 11.23 9.91 30.45
N SER A 191 10.93 8.98 29.55
CA SER A 191 11.41 9.00 28.17
C SER A 191 10.28 8.66 27.20
N TYR A 192 10.42 9.14 25.95
CA TYR A 192 9.51 8.73 24.88
C TYR A 192 9.90 7.34 24.37
N ASN A 193 8.90 6.49 24.17
CA ASN A 193 9.01 5.15 23.60
C ASN A 193 7.85 4.91 22.63
N GLY A 194 8.00 3.98 21.68
CA GLY A 194 7.03 3.60 20.67
C GLY A 194 7.73 2.98 19.47
N VAL A 195 7.05 2.12 18.72
CA VAL A 195 7.67 1.41 17.60
C VAL A 195 8.15 2.39 16.54
N VAL A 196 7.26 3.21 15.98
CA VAL A 196 7.60 4.21 14.95
C VAL A 196 8.51 5.29 15.51
N PHE A 197 8.30 5.74 16.75
CA PHE A 197 9.20 6.72 17.39
C PHE A 197 10.65 6.22 17.43
N ASN A 198 10.87 4.97 17.85
CA ASN A 198 12.21 4.39 17.93
C ASN A 198 12.82 4.10 16.57
N GLU A 199 12.01 3.63 15.62
CA GLU A 199 12.42 3.43 14.22
C GLU A 199 12.91 4.72 13.59
N MET A 200 12.13 5.81 13.70
CA MET A 200 12.50 7.10 13.12
C MET A 200 13.67 7.75 13.84
N LYS A 201 13.81 7.52 15.15
CA LYS A 201 15.03 7.93 15.87
C LYS A 201 16.27 7.23 15.35
N GLY A 202 16.16 5.95 14.96
CA GLY A 202 17.22 5.21 14.31
C GLY A 202 17.48 5.70 12.87
N ALA A 203 16.44 5.84 12.06
CA ALA A 203 16.55 6.26 10.65
C ALA A 203 17.19 7.65 10.50
N LEU A 204 16.82 8.60 11.35
CA LEU A 204 17.37 9.97 11.34
C LEU A 204 18.72 10.11 12.06
N SER A 205 19.34 9.03 12.47
CA SER A 205 20.75 9.01 12.86
C SER A 205 21.72 8.96 11.65
N ASP A 206 21.18 8.66 10.45
CA ASP A 206 21.93 8.66 9.19
C ASP A 206 22.05 10.10 8.63
N PRO A 207 23.26 10.63 8.46
CA PRO A 207 23.48 11.98 7.92
C PRO A 207 22.94 12.17 6.50
N ASP A 208 23.02 11.15 5.65
CA ASP A 208 22.54 11.22 4.25
C ASP A 208 21.02 11.35 4.22
N ARG A 209 20.31 10.63 5.10
CA ARG A 209 18.87 10.78 5.27
C ARG A 209 18.49 12.18 5.72
N VAL A 210 19.18 12.73 6.73
CA VAL A 210 18.93 14.10 7.23
C VAL A 210 19.19 15.14 6.13
N LEU A 211 20.24 14.95 5.32
CA LEU A 211 20.53 15.84 4.18
C LEU A 211 19.40 15.76 3.14
N TYR A 212 18.99 14.57 2.76
CA TYR A 212 17.90 14.37 1.79
C TYR A 212 16.59 15.04 2.25
N ASP A 213 16.21 14.84 3.51
CA ASP A 213 15.01 15.44 4.10
C ASP A 213 15.09 16.97 4.10
N SER A 214 16.27 17.53 4.45
CA SER A 214 16.49 18.99 4.44
C SER A 214 16.41 19.59 3.02
N VAL A 215 16.92 18.87 2.02
CA VAL A 215 16.79 19.28 0.61
C VAL A 215 15.33 19.22 0.17
N SER A 216 14.61 18.17 0.52
CA SER A 216 13.19 18.03 0.20
C SER A 216 12.34 19.14 0.84
N GLU A 217 12.58 19.47 2.10
CA GLU A 217 11.93 20.59 2.79
C GLU A 217 12.20 21.94 2.12
N ALA A 218 13.44 22.16 1.66
CA ALA A 218 13.81 23.40 0.98
C ALA A 218 13.18 23.52 -0.42
N LEU A 219 13.05 22.40 -1.15
CA LEU A 219 12.50 22.40 -2.51
C LEU A 219 10.98 22.34 -2.54
N PHE A 220 10.34 21.75 -1.53
CA PHE A 220 8.90 21.49 -1.51
C PHE A 220 8.21 21.95 -0.21
N PRO A 221 8.47 23.19 0.30
CA PRO A 221 8.02 23.63 1.62
C PRO A 221 6.50 23.60 1.80
N ASP A 222 5.73 23.79 0.71
CA ASP A 222 4.28 23.98 0.73
C ASP A 222 3.50 22.69 0.45
N THR A 223 4.18 21.57 0.26
CA THR A 223 3.55 20.30 -0.13
C THR A 223 3.92 19.15 0.80
N ALA A 224 3.25 18.02 0.61
CA ALA A 224 3.54 16.78 1.32
C ALA A 224 5.00 16.29 1.12
N TYR A 225 5.61 16.60 -0.02
CA TYR A 225 6.97 16.18 -0.35
C TYR A 225 8.06 16.92 0.46
N GLY A 226 7.73 18.06 1.09
CA GLY A 226 8.57 18.73 2.07
C GLY A 226 8.33 18.30 3.51
N LYS A 227 7.53 17.26 3.73
CA LYS A 227 7.26 16.70 5.05
C LYS A 227 7.90 15.32 5.19
N GLU A 228 8.43 15.03 6.39
CA GLU A 228 8.92 13.67 6.69
C GLU A 228 7.71 12.77 6.97
N SER A 229 7.34 11.94 5.99
CA SER A 229 6.16 11.06 6.08
C SER A 229 6.32 9.99 7.16
N GLY A 230 7.55 9.56 7.44
CA GLY A 230 7.86 8.64 8.53
C GLY A 230 7.70 9.25 9.91
N GLY A 231 7.79 10.56 10.00
CA GLY A 231 7.74 11.34 11.24
C GLY A 231 9.11 11.74 11.79
N LYS A 232 9.22 12.98 12.27
CA LYS A 232 10.41 13.42 12.99
C LYS A 232 10.26 13.10 14.48
N PRO A 233 11.26 12.51 15.17
CA PRO A 233 11.17 12.17 16.59
C PRO A 233 10.79 13.35 17.50
N ARG A 234 11.08 14.58 17.08
CA ARG A 234 10.68 15.77 17.84
C ARG A 234 9.22 16.13 17.65
N ALA A 235 8.61 15.79 16.52
CA ALA A 235 7.22 16.09 16.19
C ALA A 235 6.27 14.94 16.49
N ILE A 236 6.72 13.68 16.44
CA ILE A 236 5.88 12.49 16.73
C ILE A 236 5.11 12.64 18.06
N PRO A 237 5.71 13.13 19.18
CA PRO A 237 4.98 13.30 20.44
C PRO A 237 3.91 14.41 20.44
N GLU A 238 3.81 15.22 19.40
CA GLU A 238 2.74 16.22 19.24
C GLU A 238 1.44 15.59 18.71
N LEU A 239 1.52 14.37 18.13
CA LEU A 239 0.36 13.67 17.62
C LEU A 239 -0.53 13.19 18.77
N THR A 240 -1.79 13.65 18.75
CA THR A 240 -2.80 13.17 19.71
C THR A 240 -3.57 11.96 19.15
N TYR A 241 -4.15 11.18 20.05
CA TYR A 241 -4.98 10.04 19.63
C TYR A 241 -6.22 10.48 18.84
N GLU A 242 -6.79 11.63 19.18
CA GLU A 242 -7.93 12.21 18.48
C GLU A 242 -7.57 12.58 17.04
N ASN A 243 -6.43 13.25 16.82
CA ASN A 243 -5.94 13.59 15.48
C ASN A 243 -5.58 12.35 14.66
N PHE A 244 -5.03 11.33 15.31
CA PHE A 244 -4.73 10.04 14.70
C PHE A 244 -6.01 9.35 14.18
N LEU A 245 -7.07 9.29 14.98
CA LEU A 245 -8.37 8.71 14.57
C LEU A 245 -9.06 9.53 13.48
N ASP A 246 -9.07 10.85 13.60
CA ASP A 246 -9.64 11.76 12.60
C ASP A 246 -8.91 11.61 11.26
N THR A 247 -7.59 11.49 11.29
CA THR A 247 -6.78 11.29 10.07
C THR A 247 -7.12 9.97 9.39
N HIS A 248 -7.27 8.87 10.15
CA HIS A 248 -7.74 7.60 9.58
C HIS A 248 -9.13 7.77 8.94
N ALA A 249 -10.09 8.34 9.68
CA ALA A 249 -11.46 8.50 9.21
C ALA A 249 -11.55 9.29 7.89
N ARG A 250 -10.70 10.31 7.70
CA ARG A 250 -10.70 11.16 6.50
C ARG A 250 -9.98 10.50 5.31
N HIS A 251 -8.92 9.74 5.53
CA HIS A 251 -8.05 9.27 4.45
C HIS A 251 -8.29 7.81 4.06
N TYR A 252 -8.72 6.95 5.00
CA TYR A 252 -8.99 5.54 4.74
C TYR A 252 -10.45 5.31 4.30
N ASP A 253 -10.97 6.24 3.51
CA ASP A 253 -12.27 6.13 2.83
C ASP A 253 -12.09 5.53 1.44
N LEU A 254 -13.04 4.70 1.02
CA LEU A 254 -12.98 4.01 -0.28
C LEU A 254 -12.95 4.98 -1.47
N SER A 255 -13.56 6.17 -1.37
CA SER A 255 -13.49 7.19 -2.41
C SER A 255 -12.08 7.76 -2.61
N ASN A 256 -11.21 7.62 -1.60
CA ASN A 256 -9.79 8.01 -1.61
C ASN A 256 -8.86 6.83 -1.90
N SER A 257 -9.40 5.63 -2.18
CA SER A 257 -8.64 4.41 -2.35
C SER A 257 -8.32 4.08 -3.80
N TYR A 258 -7.22 3.34 -3.97
CA TYR A 258 -6.83 2.69 -5.22
C TYR A 258 -6.52 1.23 -4.91
N THR A 259 -7.25 0.34 -5.56
CA THR A 259 -7.00 -1.11 -5.48
C THR A 259 -6.22 -1.56 -6.71
N PHE A 260 -5.34 -2.51 -6.54
CA PHE A 260 -4.51 -3.07 -7.60
C PHE A 260 -4.58 -4.59 -7.56
N LEU A 261 -4.77 -5.20 -8.72
CA LEU A 261 -4.69 -6.64 -8.96
C LEU A 261 -3.66 -6.92 -10.06
N TYR A 262 -2.96 -8.04 -9.96
CA TYR A 262 -2.00 -8.50 -10.95
C TYR A 262 -2.06 -10.02 -11.07
N GLY A 263 -1.88 -10.53 -12.29
CA GLY A 263 -1.70 -11.95 -12.57
C GLY A 263 -2.93 -12.66 -13.11
N ASP A 264 -2.83 -13.99 -13.19
CA ASP A 264 -3.89 -14.89 -13.65
C ASP A 264 -4.95 -15.08 -12.56
N LEU A 265 -5.95 -14.19 -12.56
CA LEU A 265 -7.07 -14.17 -11.63
C LEU A 265 -8.40 -14.37 -12.36
N ASP A 266 -9.39 -14.90 -11.65
CA ASP A 266 -10.78 -14.88 -12.10
C ASP A 266 -11.39 -13.52 -11.79
N CYS A 267 -11.60 -12.70 -12.83
CA CYS A 267 -12.06 -11.33 -12.70
C CYS A 267 -13.38 -11.21 -11.94
N GLU A 268 -14.41 -12.02 -12.30
CA GLU A 268 -15.72 -11.94 -11.69
C GLU A 268 -15.67 -12.32 -10.20
N ARG A 269 -14.91 -13.35 -9.89
CA ARG A 269 -14.70 -13.82 -8.53
C ARG A 269 -14.04 -12.77 -7.67
N GLU A 270 -12.94 -12.18 -8.15
CA GLU A 270 -12.18 -11.18 -7.38
C GLU A 270 -12.93 -9.86 -7.23
N LEU A 271 -13.62 -9.40 -8.29
CA LEU A 271 -14.47 -8.21 -8.18
C LEU A 271 -15.62 -8.40 -7.21
N SER A 272 -16.32 -9.55 -7.25
CA SER A 272 -17.38 -9.87 -6.29
C SER A 272 -16.85 -9.98 -4.86
N PHE A 273 -15.66 -10.58 -4.68
CA PHE A 273 -15.00 -10.67 -3.39
C PHE A 273 -14.69 -9.30 -2.79
N ILE A 274 -14.16 -8.39 -3.62
CA ILE A 274 -13.82 -7.01 -3.21
C ILE A 274 -15.11 -6.21 -2.96
N ALA A 275 -16.12 -6.31 -3.85
CA ALA A 275 -17.39 -5.61 -3.71
C ALA A 275 -18.10 -5.90 -2.38
N GLN A 276 -18.14 -7.16 -1.96
CA GLN A 276 -18.72 -7.56 -0.67
C GLN A 276 -18.04 -6.86 0.52
N ARG A 277 -16.72 -6.74 0.48
CA ARG A 277 -15.95 -6.07 1.54
C ARG A 277 -16.09 -4.56 1.50
N PHE A 278 -16.17 -3.98 0.31
CA PHE A 278 -16.43 -2.55 0.14
C PHE A 278 -17.85 -2.18 0.59
N ALA A 279 -18.84 -3.06 0.35
CA ALA A 279 -20.21 -2.85 0.84
C ALA A 279 -20.31 -2.92 2.38
N ALA A 280 -19.42 -3.68 3.02
CA ALA A 280 -19.35 -3.79 4.48
C ALA A 280 -18.55 -2.63 5.12
N ALA A 281 -17.83 -1.81 4.32
CA ALA A 281 -17.01 -0.74 4.86
C ALA A 281 -17.84 0.30 5.61
N GLU A 282 -17.40 0.61 6.81
CA GLU A 282 -18.04 1.61 7.67
C GLU A 282 -17.82 3.01 7.08
N LYS A 283 -18.90 3.74 6.81
CA LYS A 283 -18.80 5.17 6.50
C LYS A 283 -18.60 5.95 7.80
N ARG A 284 -17.51 6.69 7.87
CA ARG A 284 -17.20 7.58 8.98
C ARG A 284 -17.58 9.00 8.58
N ASP A 285 -18.29 9.69 9.48
CA ASP A 285 -18.56 11.13 9.29
C ASP A 285 -17.27 11.89 9.60
N ALA A 286 -16.53 12.21 8.55
CA ALA A 286 -15.22 12.85 8.63
C ALA A 286 -15.09 13.92 7.55
N GLY A 287 -14.18 14.87 7.76
CA GLY A 287 -13.85 15.89 6.76
C GLY A 287 -13.19 15.29 5.51
N ALA A 288 -12.96 16.11 4.51
CA ALA A 288 -12.25 15.71 3.30
C ALA A 288 -10.80 15.31 3.60
N PRO A 289 -10.22 14.35 2.84
CA PRO A 289 -8.81 14.04 2.94
C PRO A 289 -7.96 15.25 2.56
N ASN A 290 -6.71 15.28 3.04
CA ASN A 290 -5.76 16.32 2.69
C ASN A 290 -5.56 16.41 1.17
N PRO A 291 -5.50 17.61 0.59
CA PRO A 291 -5.26 17.78 -0.83
C PRO A 291 -3.80 17.43 -1.18
N LEU A 292 -3.59 16.90 -2.36
CA LEU A 292 -2.26 16.75 -2.96
C LEU A 292 -1.99 18.01 -3.80
N ASN A 293 -1.28 18.96 -3.21
CA ASN A 293 -1.00 20.26 -3.83
C ASN A 293 0.25 20.20 -4.71
N LEU A 294 0.30 21.05 -5.74
CA LEU A 294 1.50 21.31 -6.51
C LEU A 294 2.34 22.38 -5.79
N GLN A 295 3.66 22.20 -5.82
CA GLN A 295 4.58 23.20 -5.29
C GLN A 295 4.61 24.42 -6.20
N ALA A 296 4.38 25.61 -5.60
CA ALA A 296 4.66 26.88 -6.28
C ALA A 296 6.18 27.07 -6.49
N PRO A 297 6.62 27.82 -7.50
CA PRO A 297 8.04 28.11 -7.68
C PRO A 297 8.66 28.73 -6.42
N VAL A 298 9.69 28.09 -5.89
CA VAL A 298 10.49 28.64 -4.79
C VAL A 298 11.49 29.61 -5.40
N LEU A 299 11.28 30.91 -5.17
CA LEU A 299 12.22 31.93 -5.59
C LEU A 299 13.28 32.09 -4.50
N PRO A 300 14.58 32.19 -4.87
CA PRO A 300 15.59 32.54 -3.90
C PRO A 300 15.27 33.91 -3.30
N GLU A 301 15.35 34.04 -1.99
CA GLU A 301 15.28 35.33 -1.35
C GLU A 301 16.44 36.21 -1.86
N PRO A 302 16.22 37.50 -2.15
CA PRO A 302 17.22 38.38 -2.71
C PRO A 302 18.38 38.66 -1.73
#